data_e6cec16dcd4f2c145fb43f3b9e6f6017
#
_entry.id   e6cec16dcd4f2c145fb43f3b9e6f6017
#
_cell.length_a   1.000
_cell.length_b   1.000
_cell.length_c   1.000
_cell.angle_alpha   90.00
_cell.angle_beta   90.00
_cell.angle_gamma   90.00
#
_symmetry.space_group_name_H-M   'P 1'
#
loop_
_entity.id
_entity.type
_entity.pdbx_description
1 polymer ?
#
loop_
_entity_poly.entity_id
_entity_poly.type
_entity_poly.pdbx_seq_one_letter_code
_entity_poly.pdbx_strand_id
1 'polypeptide(L)'
;MVRNSHYPTHPYWYQLCDRYGLYMIDEANIESHGMGYGAASLAKDTTWLTAHMDRTHRMYERSKNHPAIVIWSLGNEAGNGINFERTYDWLKSVENTRPVQYERAELNYNTDIYCRMYRSVDDIKAYLVKKDIYRPFIL
;
A
#
# COMPACT_ATOMS: atom_id res chain seq x y z
N MET A 1 15.57 -2.82 2.83
CA MET A 1 14.37 -2.22 2.20
C MET A 1 13.83 -1.14 3.11
N VAL A 2 13.33 -0.05 2.54
CA VAL A 2 12.72 1.06 3.29
C VAL A 2 11.30 1.29 2.80
N ARG A 3 10.39 1.73 3.69
CA ARG A 3 9.04 2.17 3.35
C ARG A 3 8.96 3.68 3.53
N ASN A 4 8.44 4.37 2.54
CA ASN A 4 8.18 5.82 2.63
C ASN A 4 6.87 6.04 3.41
N SER A 5 6.95 5.92 4.70
CA SER A 5 5.80 6.11 5.58
C SER A 5 5.60 7.60 5.91
N HIS A 6 4.46 8.21 5.67
CA HIS A 6 3.26 7.61 5.06
C HIS A 6 2.83 8.46 3.86
N TYR A 7 3.80 8.83 3.03
CA TYR A 7 3.63 9.68 1.84
C TYR A 7 4.90 9.67 0.97
N PRO A 8 4.81 10.03 -0.31
CA PRO A 8 5.98 10.24 -1.15
C PRO A 8 6.90 11.32 -0.55
N THR A 9 8.18 11.01 -0.41
CA THR A 9 9.17 11.90 0.22
C THR A 9 9.94 12.76 -0.81
N HIS A 10 11.02 13.41 -0.39
CA HIS A 10 11.79 14.31 -1.23
C HIS A 10 12.38 13.58 -2.45
N PRO A 11 12.35 14.15 -3.68
CA PRO A 11 12.83 13.48 -4.90
C PRO A 11 14.25 12.96 -4.83
N TYR A 12 15.14 13.65 -4.15
CA TYR A 12 16.55 13.25 -3.99
C TYR A 12 16.69 11.91 -3.23
N TRP A 13 15.72 11.59 -2.34
CA TRP A 13 15.71 10.32 -1.63
C TRP A 13 15.58 9.12 -2.59
N TYR A 14 14.73 9.24 -3.59
CA TYR A 14 14.56 8.20 -4.62
C TYR A 14 15.86 8.00 -5.42
N GLN A 15 16.51 9.10 -5.82
CA GLN A 15 17.80 9.05 -6.51
C GLN A 15 18.88 8.37 -5.67
N LEU A 16 18.91 8.62 -4.36
CA LEU A 16 19.83 7.94 -3.45
C LEU A 16 19.53 6.45 -3.35
N CYS A 17 18.25 6.06 -3.25
CA CYS A 17 17.85 4.65 -3.22
C CYS A 17 18.24 3.94 -4.52
N ASP A 18 17.99 4.56 -5.68
CA ASP A 18 18.43 4.05 -6.97
C ASP A 18 19.95 3.87 -7.03
N ARG A 19 20.69 4.89 -6.61
CA ARG A 19 22.16 4.91 -6.66
C ARG A 19 22.80 3.87 -5.75
N TYR A 20 22.26 3.70 -4.54
CA TYR A 20 22.84 2.81 -3.54
C TYR A 20 22.17 1.43 -3.46
N GLY A 21 21.22 1.13 -4.34
CA GLY A 21 20.55 -0.17 -4.40
C GLY A 21 19.65 -0.45 -3.18
N LEU A 22 19.01 0.58 -2.62
CA LEU A 22 18.07 0.43 -1.51
C LEU A 22 16.67 0.16 -2.04
N TYR A 23 16.18 -1.04 -1.89
CA TYR A 23 14.79 -1.36 -2.23
C TYR A 23 13.80 -0.53 -1.41
N MET A 24 12.74 -0.07 -2.07
CA MET A 24 11.78 0.87 -1.51
C MET A 24 10.34 0.38 -1.72
N ILE A 25 9.52 0.65 -0.70
CA ILE A 25 8.06 0.67 -0.81
C ILE A 25 7.65 2.12 -0.88
N ASP A 26 7.09 2.57 -2.01
CA ASP A 26 6.55 3.93 -2.12
C ASP A 26 5.08 3.94 -1.74
N GLU A 27 4.65 4.95 -0.97
CA GLU A 27 3.34 4.98 -0.36
C GLU A 27 2.54 6.23 -0.73
N ALA A 28 1.28 6.02 -1.09
CA ALA A 28 0.34 7.10 -1.35
C ALA A 28 0.01 7.85 -0.05
N ASN A 29 -0.09 9.17 -0.12
CA ASN A 29 -0.44 10.01 1.02
C ASN A 29 -1.93 9.86 1.38
N ILE A 30 -2.30 8.68 1.88
CA ILE A 30 -3.64 8.36 2.34
C ILE A 30 -3.55 7.76 3.73
N GLU A 31 -3.87 8.57 4.73
CA GLU A 31 -4.01 8.15 6.12
C GLU A 31 -5.18 8.90 6.74
N SER A 32 -6.13 8.17 7.31
CA SER A 32 -7.31 8.75 7.95
C SER A 32 -7.67 8.02 9.25
N HIS A 33 -6.66 7.61 10.01
CA HIS A 33 -6.77 6.84 11.23
C HIS A 33 -7.78 7.42 12.23
N GLY A 34 -7.80 8.75 12.39
CA GLY A 34 -8.72 9.45 13.29
C GLY A 34 -10.21 9.26 12.95
N MET A 35 -10.55 8.83 11.72
CA MET A 35 -11.92 8.52 11.31
C MET A 35 -12.32 7.07 11.64
N GLY A 36 -11.41 6.28 12.19
CA GLY A 36 -11.62 4.87 12.48
C GLY A 36 -11.80 4.02 11.24
N TYR A 37 -12.19 2.76 11.42
CA TYR A 37 -12.28 1.74 10.37
C TYR A 37 -13.72 1.27 10.09
N GLY A 38 -14.68 1.79 10.85
CA GLY A 38 -16.12 1.47 10.76
C GLY A 38 -16.83 2.16 9.59
N ALA A 39 -18.11 2.47 9.81
CA ALA A 39 -18.94 3.12 8.79
C ALA A 39 -18.48 4.55 8.45
N ALA A 40 -17.89 5.26 9.41
CA ALA A 40 -17.38 6.62 9.21
C ALA A 40 -16.01 6.68 8.49
N SER A 41 -15.41 5.55 8.15
CA SER A 41 -14.14 5.51 7.44
C SER A 41 -14.25 6.18 6.06
N LEU A 42 -13.32 7.09 5.77
CA LEU A 42 -13.25 7.75 4.46
C LEU A 42 -13.00 6.77 3.31
N ALA A 43 -12.48 5.58 3.60
CA ALA A 43 -12.31 4.51 2.59
C ALA A 43 -13.65 4.04 1.99
N LYS A 44 -14.76 4.25 2.68
CA LYS A 44 -16.11 3.81 2.30
C LYS A 44 -16.97 4.94 1.76
N ASP A 45 -16.62 6.18 2.01
CA ASP A 45 -17.34 7.36 1.55
C ASP A 45 -16.87 7.74 0.15
N THR A 46 -17.72 7.50 -0.85
CA THR A 46 -17.41 7.76 -2.26
C THR A 46 -17.17 9.24 -2.58
N THR A 47 -17.58 10.17 -1.73
CA THR A 47 -17.24 11.60 -1.91
C THR A 47 -15.74 11.84 -1.81
N TRP A 48 -14.98 10.94 -1.17
CA TRP A 48 -13.54 10.98 -1.05
C TRP A 48 -12.80 10.19 -2.14
N LEU A 49 -13.53 9.54 -3.06
CA LEU A 49 -12.91 8.73 -4.11
C LEU A 49 -11.89 9.51 -4.94
N THR A 50 -12.26 10.70 -5.39
CA THR A 50 -11.36 11.55 -6.19
C THR A 50 -10.07 11.86 -5.44
N ALA A 51 -10.14 12.12 -4.15
CA ALA A 51 -8.96 12.40 -3.32
C ALA A 51 -8.05 11.16 -3.17
N HIS A 52 -8.61 9.96 -3.02
CA HIS A 52 -7.84 8.71 -2.98
C HIS A 52 -7.17 8.44 -4.33
N MET A 53 -7.93 8.55 -5.42
CA MET A 53 -7.41 8.35 -6.77
C MET A 53 -6.29 9.33 -7.10
N ASP A 54 -6.47 10.63 -6.86
CA ASP A 54 -5.46 11.65 -7.14
C ASP A 54 -4.14 11.39 -6.42
N ARG A 55 -4.19 11.01 -5.14
CA ARG A 55 -2.98 10.68 -4.36
C ARG A 55 -2.24 9.46 -4.90
N THR A 56 -2.97 8.41 -5.25
CA THR A 56 -2.40 7.19 -5.83
C THR A 56 -1.81 7.47 -7.22
N HIS A 57 -2.52 8.20 -8.07
CA HIS A 57 -2.05 8.62 -9.39
C HIS A 57 -0.75 9.41 -9.29
N ARG A 58 -0.72 10.44 -8.44
CA ARG A 58 0.46 11.30 -8.28
C ARG A 58 1.67 10.54 -7.76
N MET A 59 1.48 9.64 -6.79
CA MET A 59 2.57 8.78 -6.34
C MET A 59 3.14 7.97 -7.52
N TYR A 60 2.29 7.28 -8.25
CA TYR A 60 2.70 6.42 -9.36
C TYR A 60 3.38 7.22 -10.48
N GLU A 61 2.72 8.25 -11.01
CA GLU A 61 3.25 9.05 -12.12
C GLU A 61 4.57 9.74 -11.78
N ARG A 62 4.71 10.20 -10.55
CA ARG A 62 5.94 10.81 -10.07
C ARG A 62 7.10 9.80 -9.98
N SER A 63 6.81 8.58 -9.54
CA SER A 63 7.84 7.68 -9.02
C SER A 63 8.06 6.43 -9.88
N LYS A 64 7.21 6.12 -10.85
CA LYS A 64 7.21 4.87 -11.64
C LYS A 64 8.54 4.52 -12.31
N ASN A 65 9.38 5.51 -12.61
CA ASN A 65 10.66 5.32 -13.29
C ASN A 65 11.84 5.07 -12.33
N HIS A 66 11.60 4.97 -11.02
CA HIS A 66 12.64 4.67 -10.04
C HIS A 66 12.76 3.15 -9.85
N PRO A 67 13.90 2.53 -10.25
CA PRO A 67 14.11 1.09 -10.11
C PRO A 67 14.21 0.62 -8.65
N ALA A 68 14.52 1.52 -7.72
CA ALA A 68 14.52 1.22 -6.30
C ALA A 68 13.14 0.81 -5.77
N ILE A 69 12.06 1.30 -6.39
CA ILE A 69 10.70 0.96 -5.96
C ILE A 69 10.36 -0.44 -6.43
N VAL A 70 10.12 -1.32 -5.47
CA VAL A 70 9.78 -2.73 -5.72
C VAL A 70 8.36 -3.09 -5.30
N ILE A 71 7.71 -2.24 -4.49
CA ILE A 71 6.33 -2.41 -4.02
C ILE A 71 5.65 -1.04 -3.98
N TRP A 72 4.38 -0.99 -4.37
CA TRP A 72 3.50 0.15 -4.17
C TRP A 72 2.61 -0.04 -2.95
N SER A 73 2.44 0.99 -2.13
CA SER A 73 1.54 0.98 -0.99
C SER A 73 0.41 2.00 -1.19
N LEU A 74 -0.84 1.55 -0.99
CA LEU A 74 -2.00 2.41 -1.22
C LEU A 74 -2.24 3.43 -0.10
N GLY A 75 -1.61 3.24 1.06
CA GLY A 75 -1.75 4.14 2.19
C GLY A 75 -1.54 3.44 3.53
N ASN A 76 -1.91 4.14 4.61
CA ASN A 76 -1.72 3.67 5.97
C ASN A 76 -2.98 3.91 6.81
N GLU A 77 -3.40 2.92 7.59
CA GLU A 77 -4.42 3.01 8.65
C GLU A 77 -5.66 3.86 8.31
N ALA A 78 -6.22 3.69 7.11
CA ALA A 78 -7.36 4.48 6.64
C ALA A 78 -8.65 3.64 6.50
N GLY A 79 -8.70 2.43 7.04
CA GLY A 79 -9.78 1.48 6.82
C GLY A 79 -9.71 0.85 5.44
N ASN A 80 -10.69 0.04 5.07
CA ASN A 80 -10.80 -0.55 3.73
C ASN A 80 -12.23 -0.39 3.19
N GLY A 81 -12.34 -0.22 1.88
CA GLY A 81 -13.60 -0.06 1.18
C GLY A 81 -13.41 0.37 -0.26
N ILE A 82 -14.50 0.79 -0.88
CA ILE A 82 -14.60 1.06 -2.31
C ILE A 82 -13.49 1.99 -2.84
N ASN A 83 -13.05 2.98 -2.05
CA ASN A 83 -12.03 3.93 -2.49
C ASN A 83 -10.67 3.25 -2.65
N PHE A 84 -10.28 2.37 -1.73
CA PHE A 84 -9.04 1.57 -1.86
C PHE A 84 -9.17 0.46 -2.92
N GLU A 85 -10.33 -0.12 -3.09
CA GLU A 85 -10.59 -1.07 -4.17
C GLU A 85 -10.36 -0.41 -5.54
N ARG A 86 -10.90 0.79 -5.75
CA ARG A 86 -10.72 1.56 -6.99
C ARG A 86 -9.27 2.01 -7.22
N THR A 87 -8.55 2.41 -6.16
CA THR A 87 -7.12 2.75 -6.30
C THR A 87 -6.29 1.53 -6.66
N TYR A 88 -6.58 0.37 -6.06
CA TYR A 88 -5.94 -0.89 -6.40
C TYR A 88 -6.20 -1.29 -7.85
N ASP A 89 -7.46 -1.34 -8.27
CA ASP A 89 -7.86 -1.73 -9.62
C ASP A 89 -7.20 -0.85 -10.67
N TRP A 90 -7.18 0.47 -10.44
CA TRP A 90 -6.51 1.40 -11.34
C TRP A 90 -5.01 1.14 -11.39
N LEU A 91 -4.35 1.01 -10.24
CA LEU A 91 -2.91 0.82 -10.19
C LEU A 91 -2.52 -0.50 -10.90
N LYS A 92 -3.27 -1.57 -10.69
CA LYS A 92 -3.07 -2.85 -11.40
C LYS A 92 -3.35 -2.75 -12.91
N SER A 93 -4.17 -1.82 -13.35
CA SER A 93 -4.42 -1.62 -14.79
C SER A 93 -3.26 -0.95 -15.52
N VAL A 94 -2.42 -0.18 -14.83
CA VAL A 94 -1.28 0.56 -15.39
C VAL A 94 0.08 0.00 -14.97
N GLU A 95 0.10 -0.84 -13.93
CA GLU A 95 1.32 -1.44 -13.37
C GLU A 95 1.10 -2.93 -13.11
N ASN A 96 1.81 -3.77 -13.83
CA ASN A 96 1.68 -5.23 -13.74
C ASN A 96 2.99 -5.93 -13.33
N THR A 97 4.04 -5.17 -13.06
CA THR A 97 5.37 -5.73 -12.75
C THR A 97 5.67 -5.74 -11.25
N ARG A 98 5.17 -4.75 -10.52
CA ARG A 98 5.41 -4.58 -9.09
C ARG A 98 4.15 -4.88 -8.29
N PRO A 99 4.26 -5.60 -7.15
CA PRO A 99 3.12 -5.86 -6.31
C PRO A 99 2.61 -4.58 -5.61
N VAL A 100 1.32 -4.63 -5.28
CA VAL A 100 0.63 -3.58 -4.54
C VAL A 100 0.27 -4.11 -3.15
N GLN A 101 0.58 -3.35 -2.11
CA GLN A 101 0.19 -3.68 -0.75
C GLN A 101 -0.76 -2.65 -0.15
N TYR A 102 -1.63 -3.13 0.75
CA TYR A 102 -2.39 -2.28 1.66
C TYR A 102 -2.76 -3.07 2.92
N GLU A 103 -2.33 -2.60 4.10
CA GLU A 103 -2.45 -3.38 5.34
C GLU A 103 -3.90 -3.58 5.80
N ARG A 104 -4.80 -2.59 5.58
CA ARG A 104 -6.23 -2.72 5.93
C ARG A 104 -7.05 -3.53 4.94
N ALA A 105 -6.49 -3.86 3.79
CA ALA A 105 -7.10 -4.85 2.91
C ALA A 105 -7.04 -6.26 3.50
N GLU A 106 -6.11 -6.52 4.40
CA GLU A 106 -5.90 -7.84 5.02
C GLU A 106 -5.76 -8.95 3.97
N LEU A 107 -6.78 -9.78 3.81
CA LEU A 107 -6.87 -10.84 2.81
C LEU A 107 -7.92 -10.56 1.72
N ASN A 108 -8.46 -9.33 1.66
CA ASN A 108 -9.33 -8.94 0.56
C ASN A 108 -8.52 -8.85 -0.74
N TYR A 109 -9.22 -8.80 -1.88
CA TYR A 109 -8.58 -8.88 -3.19
C TYR A 109 -7.67 -7.69 -3.51
N ASN A 110 -7.90 -6.54 -2.89
CA ASN A 110 -7.22 -5.28 -3.17
C ASN A 110 -5.87 -5.13 -2.46
N THR A 111 -5.12 -6.20 -2.38
CA THR A 111 -3.70 -6.24 -1.99
C THR A 111 -3.05 -7.53 -2.52
N ASP A 112 -1.81 -7.44 -3.01
CA ASP A 112 -1.04 -8.60 -3.45
C ASP A 112 -0.25 -9.23 -2.28
N ILE A 113 -0.07 -8.47 -1.19
CA ILE A 113 0.77 -8.85 -0.04
C ILE A 113 -0.08 -8.78 1.23
N TYR A 114 0.05 -9.77 2.10
CA TYR A 114 -0.51 -9.71 3.45
C TYR A 114 0.48 -8.95 4.35
N CYS A 115 0.27 -7.63 4.49
CA CYS A 115 1.13 -6.75 5.28
C CYS A 115 0.41 -6.29 6.54
N ARG A 116 0.55 -7.07 7.61
CA ARG A 116 -0.08 -6.75 8.91
C ARG A 116 0.94 -6.13 9.86
N MET A 117 0.61 -4.93 10.34
CA MET A 117 1.44 -4.25 11.34
C MET A 117 1.26 -4.87 12.73
N TYR A 118 2.27 -4.75 13.57
CA TYR A 118 2.25 -5.11 15.00
C TYR A 118 1.89 -6.57 15.31
N ARG A 119 2.26 -7.50 14.42
CA ARG A 119 1.99 -8.93 14.64
C ARG A 119 3.08 -9.61 15.46
N SER A 120 2.66 -10.50 16.36
CA SER A 120 3.57 -11.36 17.09
C SER A 120 4.17 -12.45 16.19
N VAL A 121 5.27 -13.05 16.65
CA VAL A 121 5.86 -14.22 15.95
C VAL A 121 4.84 -15.36 15.84
N ASP A 122 3.99 -15.54 16.84
CA ASP A 122 2.98 -16.62 16.82
C ASP A 122 1.86 -16.34 15.82
N ASP A 123 1.45 -15.06 15.64
CA ASP A 123 0.53 -14.67 14.56
C ASP A 123 1.12 -14.98 13.18
N ILE A 124 2.42 -14.72 12.99
CA ILE A 124 3.12 -15.00 11.74
C ILE A 124 3.17 -16.51 11.49
N LYS A 125 3.55 -17.31 12.50
CA LYS A 125 3.53 -18.77 12.39
C LYS A 125 2.14 -19.30 12.06
N ALA A 126 1.11 -18.80 12.75
CA ALA A 126 -0.28 -19.18 12.50
C ALA A 126 -0.74 -18.85 11.07
N TYR A 127 -0.24 -17.75 10.51
CA TYR A 127 -0.50 -17.42 9.11
C TYR A 127 0.20 -18.40 8.15
N LEU A 128 1.47 -18.69 8.38
CA LEU A 128 2.31 -19.50 7.47
C LEU A 128 1.88 -20.98 7.36
N VAL A 129 1.16 -21.51 8.36
CA VAL A 129 0.64 -22.89 8.32
C VAL A 129 -0.71 -23.02 7.61
N LYS A 130 -1.35 -21.91 7.20
CA LYS A 130 -2.62 -21.93 6.47
C LYS A 130 -2.38 -22.38 5.03
N LYS A 131 -3.01 -23.50 4.65
CA LYS A 131 -2.80 -24.11 3.32
C LYS A 131 -3.46 -23.35 2.15
N ASP A 132 -4.41 -22.47 2.46
CA ASP A 132 -5.29 -21.83 1.45
C ASP A 132 -4.85 -20.38 1.13
N ILE A 133 -3.72 -19.92 1.70
CA ILE A 133 -3.27 -18.53 1.57
C ILE A 133 -1.91 -18.51 0.88
N TYR A 134 -1.87 -17.91 -0.31
CA TYR A 134 -0.68 -17.87 -1.17
C TYR A 134 -0.01 -16.49 -1.22
N ARG A 135 -0.45 -15.52 -0.38
CA ARG A 135 0.15 -14.19 -0.38
C ARG A 135 1.41 -14.16 0.46
N PRO A 136 2.48 -13.52 -0.02
CA PRO A 136 3.65 -13.28 0.83
C PRO A 136 3.24 -12.42 2.03
N PHE A 137 3.93 -12.65 3.15
CA PHE A 137 3.77 -11.88 4.38
C PHE A 137 4.90 -10.85 4.51
N ILE A 138 4.55 -9.60 4.80
CA ILE A 138 5.48 -8.54 5.19
C ILE A 138 4.98 -7.90 6.49
N LEU A 139 5.89 -7.68 7.46
CA LEU A 139 5.61 -7.02 8.72
C LEU A 139 6.03 -5.55 8.66
#